data_cf6d12c3ffd3766242de47426133596f
#
_entry.id   cf6d12c3ffd3766242de47426133596f
#
_cell.length_a   1.000
_cell.length_b   1.000
_cell.length_c   1.000
_cell.angle_alpha   90.00
_cell.angle_beta   90.00
_cell.angle_gamma   90.00
#
_symmetry.space_group_name_H-M   'P 1'
#
loop_
_entity.id
_entity.type
_entity.pdbx_description
1 polymer ?
#
loop_
_entity_poly.entity_id
_entity_poly.type
_entity_poly.pdbx_seq_one_letter_code
_entity_poly.pdbx_strand_id
1 'polypeptide(L)'
;MKSLAYSINRKVISSVFLAMAIQLSIVTIGLSQSTHAQADQAFKSYENPDFGLSLTYPPTCTVDELRNDPTAFSNYSIVASFKSPSQGKDDKYLENVVIVVQGPRSDITSLETYTENSIRDFTNMSDTIKITRHDNDTLAGLPAHQILYTSTGLPGLSLEKMQVFTVINNSTAYLVTFSAEAAGYDKNIKDVEKMINSIKIDKDAMENLQDNQED
;
A
#
# COMPACT_ATOMS: atom_id res chain seq x y z
N MET A 1 23.69 13.34 38.28
CA MET A 1 23.32 12.47 37.17
C MET A 1 21.84 12.75 36.86
N LYS A 2 21.56 13.56 35.85
CA LYS A 2 20.18 13.87 35.41
C LYS A 2 19.85 12.97 34.21
N SER A 3 18.90 12.05 34.41
CA SER A 3 18.33 11.20 33.36
C SER A 3 17.51 12.10 32.41
N LEU A 4 17.95 12.23 31.16
CA LEU A 4 17.13 12.78 30.09
C LEU A 4 16.16 11.68 29.63
N ALA A 5 14.94 11.71 30.16
CA ALA A 5 13.84 10.95 29.60
C ALA A 5 13.46 11.58 28.26
N TYR A 6 13.82 10.93 27.16
CA TYR A 6 13.39 11.30 25.81
C TYR A 6 11.92 10.95 25.67
N SER A 7 11.08 11.96 25.83
CA SER A 7 9.63 11.83 25.57
C SER A 7 9.42 11.69 24.07
N ILE A 8 9.26 10.46 23.61
CA ILE A 8 8.83 10.19 22.21
C ILE A 8 7.38 10.64 22.11
N ASN A 9 7.20 11.75 21.41
CA ASN A 9 5.89 12.32 21.14
C ASN A 9 5.09 11.36 20.25
N ARG A 10 4.16 10.60 20.83
CA ARG A 10 3.35 9.53 20.21
C ARG A 10 2.40 10.01 19.11
N LYS A 11 2.43 11.27 18.72
CA LYS A 11 1.48 11.88 17.77
C LYS A 11 1.90 11.81 16.29
N VAL A 12 3.07 11.26 15.97
CA VAL A 12 3.56 11.21 14.59
C VAL A 12 3.95 9.77 14.25
N ILE A 13 2.99 8.85 14.26
CA ILE A 13 3.15 7.60 13.52
C ILE A 13 2.46 7.84 12.19
N SER A 14 3.23 8.42 11.31
CA SER A 14 2.87 8.69 9.93
C SER A 14 2.51 7.40 9.18
N SER A 15 1.60 7.55 8.24
CA SER A 15 1.16 6.58 7.23
C SER A 15 2.28 5.79 6.53
N VAL A 16 3.51 6.28 6.63
CA VAL A 16 4.69 5.70 5.98
C VAL A 16 5.15 4.38 6.61
N PHE A 17 5.02 4.21 7.93
CA PHE A 17 5.51 3.00 8.61
C PHE A 17 4.77 1.72 8.25
N LEU A 18 3.53 1.83 7.82
CA LEU A 18 2.68 0.66 7.60
C LEU A 18 3.05 -0.13 6.36
N ALA A 19 3.52 0.54 5.31
CA ALA A 19 3.95 -0.16 4.10
C ALA A 19 5.24 -0.98 4.29
N MET A 20 5.97 -0.80 5.41
CA MET A 20 7.23 -1.51 5.69
C MET A 20 7.08 -2.77 6.56
N ALA A 21 6.03 -2.88 7.37
CA ALA A 21 5.99 -3.89 8.45
C ALA A 21 5.51 -5.29 8.05
N ILE A 22 5.03 -5.51 6.81
CA ILE A 22 4.35 -6.77 6.44
C ILE A 22 5.23 -7.65 5.54
N GLN A 23 6.48 -7.90 5.90
CA GLN A 23 7.33 -8.68 5.01
C GLN A 23 8.13 -9.80 5.68
N LEU A 24 7.61 -10.39 6.72
CA LEU A 24 8.16 -11.64 7.24
C LEU A 24 7.28 -12.81 6.77
N SER A 25 7.34 -13.15 5.48
CA SER A 25 6.74 -14.38 4.98
C SER A 25 7.81 -15.45 4.84
N ILE A 26 7.72 -16.48 5.67
CA ILE A 26 8.54 -17.68 5.62
C ILE A 26 8.24 -18.39 4.30
N VAL A 27 9.26 -18.54 3.44
CA VAL A 27 9.18 -19.28 2.18
C VAL A 27 9.18 -20.76 2.50
N THR A 28 8.05 -21.44 2.32
CA THR A 28 8.00 -22.90 2.23
C THR A 28 8.22 -23.30 0.77
N ILE A 29 9.31 -24.01 0.51
CA ILE A 29 9.76 -24.42 -0.81
C ILE A 29 8.89 -25.59 -1.31
N GLY A 30 8.09 -25.32 -2.33
CA GLY A 30 7.43 -26.33 -3.15
C GLY A 30 8.00 -26.29 -4.57
N LEU A 31 8.79 -27.30 -4.93
CA LEU A 31 9.36 -27.48 -6.27
C LEU A 31 8.28 -27.90 -7.27
N SER A 32 7.99 -27.04 -8.24
CA SER A 32 7.39 -27.45 -9.50
C SER A 32 7.83 -26.49 -10.62
N GLN A 33 8.72 -26.97 -11.47
CA GLN A 33 9.10 -26.30 -12.71
C GLN A 33 7.97 -26.47 -13.73
N SER A 34 7.41 -25.40 -14.20
CA SER A 34 6.58 -25.37 -15.41
C SER A 34 6.94 -24.11 -16.19
N THR A 35 7.73 -24.28 -17.23
CA THR A 35 7.87 -23.28 -18.29
C THR A 35 6.58 -23.30 -19.10
N HIS A 36 5.62 -22.45 -18.72
CA HIS A 36 4.45 -22.20 -19.55
C HIS A 36 4.57 -20.81 -20.16
N ALA A 37 4.45 -20.77 -21.49
CA ALA A 37 4.09 -19.54 -22.19
C ALA A 37 2.85 -18.98 -21.50
N GLN A 38 2.97 -17.77 -20.97
CA GLN A 38 1.89 -17.09 -20.26
C GLN A 38 0.82 -16.72 -21.30
N ALA A 39 -0.17 -17.59 -21.45
CA ALA A 39 -1.41 -17.23 -22.14
C ALA A 39 -1.96 -15.99 -21.41
N ASP A 40 -2.53 -15.07 -22.16
CA ASP A 40 -3.13 -13.83 -21.67
C ASP A 40 -4.34 -14.20 -20.79
N GLN A 41 -4.06 -14.57 -19.54
CA GLN A 41 -5.09 -14.97 -18.60
C GLN A 41 -5.83 -13.73 -18.13
N ALA A 42 -7.16 -13.78 -18.22
CA ALA A 42 -8.01 -12.69 -17.76
C ALA A 42 -7.78 -12.40 -16.26
N PHE A 43 -7.73 -11.13 -15.92
CA PHE A 43 -7.62 -10.68 -14.53
C PHE A 43 -8.81 -11.21 -13.70
N LYS A 44 -8.55 -11.54 -12.45
CA LYS A 44 -9.56 -11.92 -11.45
C LYS A 44 -10.13 -10.69 -10.78
N SER A 45 -11.40 -10.76 -10.35
CA SER A 45 -12.02 -9.70 -9.54
C SER A 45 -11.76 -9.90 -8.05
N TYR A 46 -11.59 -8.78 -7.35
CA TYR A 46 -11.57 -8.69 -5.90
C TYR A 46 -12.59 -7.64 -5.46
N GLU A 47 -13.34 -7.93 -4.41
CA GLU A 47 -14.32 -7.02 -3.83
C GLU A 47 -14.21 -7.06 -2.31
N ASN A 48 -14.25 -5.88 -1.69
CA ASN A 48 -14.35 -5.72 -0.25
C ASN A 48 -15.42 -4.66 0.05
N PRO A 49 -16.65 -5.10 0.36
CA PRO A 49 -17.77 -4.20 0.60
C PRO A 49 -17.60 -3.36 1.88
N ASP A 50 -16.86 -3.86 2.89
CA ASP A 50 -16.63 -3.13 4.13
C ASP A 50 -15.86 -1.81 3.90
N PHE A 51 -15.07 -1.74 2.82
CA PHE A 51 -14.35 -0.55 2.41
C PHE A 51 -14.84 0.02 1.07
N GLY A 52 -15.98 -0.42 0.56
CA GLY A 52 -16.53 -0.01 -0.74
C GLY A 52 -15.56 -0.21 -1.90
N LEU A 53 -14.64 -1.18 -1.80
CA LEU A 53 -13.52 -1.36 -2.72
C LEU A 53 -13.76 -2.52 -3.67
N SER A 54 -13.55 -2.29 -4.97
CA SER A 54 -13.42 -3.37 -5.95
C SER A 54 -12.30 -3.09 -6.95
N LEU A 55 -11.69 -4.14 -7.48
CA LEU A 55 -10.62 -4.07 -8.48
C LEU A 55 -10.45 -5.39 -9.21
N THR A 56 -9.62 -5.39 -10.27
CA THR A 56 -9.14 -6.60 -10.91
C THR A 56 -7.63 -6.75 -10.74
N TYR A 57 -7.14 -8.00 -10.65
CA TYR A 57 -5.74 -8.31 -10.37
C TYR A 57 -5.24 -9.49 -11.20
N PRO A 58 -3.92 -9.63 -11.45
CA PRO A 58 -3.35 -10.74 -12.20
C PRO A 58 -3.71 -12.09 -11.58
N PRO A 59 -4.15 -13.08 -12.37
CA PRO A 59 -4.62 -14.37 -11.86
C PRO A 59 -3.55 -15.21 -11.19
N THR A 60 -2.27 -14.88 -11.41
CA THR A 60 -1.10 -15.51 -10.78
C THR A 60 -0.83 -15.01 -9.37
N CYS A 61 -1.38 -13.85 -8.99
CA CYS A 61 -1.18 -13.30 -7.65
C CYS A 61 -1.96 -14.11 -6.61
N THR A 62 -1.35 -14.27 -5.44
CA THR A 62 -2.06 -14.66 -4.22
C THR A 62 -2.60 -13.41 -3.53
N VAL A 63 -3.76 -13.55 -2.90
CA VAL A 63 -4.40 -12.45 -2.15
C VAL A 63 -4.43 -12.82 -0.69
N ASP A 64 -3.82 -11.98 0.14
CA ASP A 64 -3.95 -12.05 1.59
C ASP A 64 -4.88 -10.93 2.03
N GLU A 65 -6.03 -11.29 2.55
CA GLU A 65 -6.92 -10.37 3.26
C GLU A 65 -6.43 -10.25 4.69
N LEU A 66 -5.87 -9.10 5.00
CA LEU A 66 -5.37 -8.83 6.34
C LEU A 66 -6.54 -8.27 7.15
N ARG A 67 -7.17 -9.15 7.94
CA ARG A 67 -8.18 -8.71 8.90
C ARG A 67 -7.53 -7.77 9.91
N ASN A 68 -8.15 -6.63 10.10
CA ASN A 68 -7.74 -5.69 11.13
C ASN A 68 -7.61 -6.41 12.46
N ASP A 69 -6.46 -6.28 13.10
CA ASP A 69 -6.40 -6.40 14.54
C ASP A 69 -6.91 -5.06 15.10
N PRO A 70 -8.14 -4.99 15.63
CA PRO A 70 -8.71 -3.75 16.13
C PRO A 70 -7.93 -3.19 17.32
N THR A 71 -6.95 -3.95 17.85
CA THR A 71 -6.13 -3.55 18.99
C THR A 71 -4.80 -2.93 18.58
N ALA A 72 -4.34 -3.14 17.33
CA ALA A 72 -2.98 -2.75 16.94
C ALA A 72 -2.84 -1.27 16.63
N PHE A 73 -3.77 -0.65 15.87
CA PHE A 73 -3.72 0.79 15.53
C PHE A 73 -5.10 1.28 15.09
N SER A 74 -5.69 2.18 15.84
CA SER A 74 -7.09 2.60 15.72
C SER A 74 -7.46 3.41 14.46
N ASN A 75 -6.54 3.69 13.54
CA ASN A 75 -6.80 4.65 12.45
C ASN A 75 -6.40 4.19 11.05
N TYR A 76 -6.07 2.92 10.81
CA TYR A 76 -5.84 2.38 9.49
C TYR A 76 -6.15 0.89 9.39
N SER A 77 -6.52 0.47 8.19
CA SER A 77 -6.81 -0.91 7.86
C SER A 77 -6.03 -1.31 6.62
N ILE A 78 -5.30 -2.44 6.71
CA ILE A 78 -4.78 -3.08 5.51
C ILE A 78 -5.90 -3.93 4.95
N VAL A 79 -6.42 -3.52 3.80
CA VAL A 79 -7.57 -4.18 3.18
C VAL A 79 -7.15 -5.48 2.51
N ALA A 80 -6.09 -5.43 1.70
CA ALA A 80 -5.58 -6.59 0.98
C ALA A 80 -4.12 -6.41 0.57
N SER A 81 -3.42 -7.54 0.41
CA SER A 81 -2.10 -7.62 -0.21
C SER A 81 -2.13 -8.64 -1.34
N PHE A 82 -1.77 -8.19 -2.54
CA PHE A 82 -1.67 -9.01 -3.75
C PHE A 82 -0.20 -9.27 -4.01
N LYS A 83 0.23 -10.53 -3.93
CA LYS A 83 1.64 -10.93 -4.04
C LYS A 83 1.87 -11.69 -5.33
N SER A 84 2.94 -11.35 -6.04
CA SER A 84 3.41 -12.14 -7.19
C SER A 84 3.85 -13.54 -6.75
N PRO A 85 3.81 -14.54 -7.63
CA PRO A 85 4.45 -15.82 -7.36
C PRO A 85 5.96 -15.64 -7.30
N SER A 86 6.63 -16.45 -6.47
CA SER A 86 8.10 -16.49 -6.43
C SER A 86 8.69 -16.82 -7.80
N GLN A 87 9.71 -16.09 -8.19
CA GLN A 87 10.43 -16.26 -9.45
C GLN A 87 11.59 -17.29 -9.34
N GLY A 88 11.68 -17.98 -8.23
CA GLY A 88 12.66 -19.04 -8.00
C GLY A 88 13.30 -18.96 -6.62
N LYS A 89 14.26 -19.85 -6.36
CA LYS A 89 14.92 -19.98 -5.05
C LYS A 89 15.80 -18.79 -4.66
N ASP A 90 16.21 -17.99 -5.64
CA ASP A 90 17.03 -16.79 -5.43
C ASP A 90 16.18 -15.51 -5.30
N ASP A 91 14.87 -15.64 -5.45
CA ASP A 91 13.90 -14.57 -5.24
C ASP A 91 13.81 -14.23 -3.75
N LYS A 92 14.32 -13.05 -3.39
CA LYS A 92 14.39 -12.59 -1.99
C LYS A 92 13.19 -11.76 -1.59
N TYR A 93 12.39 -11.35 -2.56
CA TYR A 93 11.27 -10.44 -2.35
C TYR A 93 10.14 -10.71 -3.33
N LEU A 94 8.95 -11.01 -2.80
CA LEU A 94 7.76 -11.13 -3.63
C LEU A 94 7.20 -9.74 -3.89
N GLU A 95 7.19 -9.32 -5.15
CA GLU A 95 6.56 -8.08 -5.55
C GLU A 95 5.11 -8.09 -5.08
N ASN A 96 4.64 -6.96 -4.59
CA ASN A 96 3.30 -6.89 -4.05
C ASN A 96 2.64 -5.53 -4.23
N VAL A 97 1.31 -5.57 -4.29
CA VAL A 97 0.45 -4.40 -4.18
C VAL A 97 -0.31 -4.50 -2.87
N VAL A 98 -0.17 -3.49 -2.01
CA VAL A 98 -0.87 -3.41 -0.73
C VAL A 98 -1.87 -2.27 -0.80
N ILE A 99 -3.11 -2.53 -0.39
CA ILE A 99 -4.16 -1.52 -0.28
C ILE A 99 -4.42 -1.24 1.20
N VAL A 100 -4.38 0.03 1.54
CA VAL A 100 -4.59 0.54 2.89
C VAL A 100 -5.67 1.61 2.87
N VAL A 101 -6.55 1.58 3.86
CA VAL A 101 -7.49 2.65 4.16
C VAL A 101 -7.12 3.26 5.50
N GLN A 102 -6.97 4.57 5.53
CA GLN A 102 -6.68 5.34 6.74
C GLN A 102 -7.83 6.27 7.05
N GLY A 103 -8.32 6.22 8.26
CA GLY A 103 -9.39 7.09 8.71
C GLY A 103 -10.69 6.35 9.02
N PRO A 104 -11.72 7.11 9.37
CA PRO A 104 -11.77 8.58 9.38
C PRO A 104 -10.85 9.23 10.43
N ARG A 105 -10.19 10.34 10.06
CA ARG A 105 -9.24 11.06 10.92
C ARG A 105 -9.38 12.57 10.74
N SER A 106 -9.39 13.32 11.83
CA SER A 106 -9.55 14.79 11.81
C SER A 106 -8.31 15.54 11.28
N ASP A 107 -7.16 14.89 11.20
CA ASP A 107 -5.93 15.46 10.63
C ASP A 107 -5.79 15.20 9.11
N ILE A 108 -6.68 14.42 8.50
CA ILE A 108 -6.82 14.27 7.06
C ILE A 108 -7.89 15.27 6.59
N THR A 109 -7.47 16.48 6.20
CA THR A 109 -8.39 17.58 5.86
C THR A 109 -8.55 17.79 4.37
N SER A 110 -7.58 17.38 3.56
CA SER A 110 -7.61 17.46 2.09
C SER A 110 -6.53 16.58 1.48
N LEU A 111 -6.64 16.30 0.17
CA LEU A 111 -5.58 15.62 -0.58
C LEU A 111 -4.27 16.41 -0.54
N GLU A 112 -4.33 17.74 -0.64
CA GLU A 112 -3.15 18.61 -0.61
C GLU A 112 -2.41 18.49 0.73
N THR A 113 -3.11 18.68 1.85
CA THR A 113 -2.51 18.55 3.20
C THR A 113 -1.98 17.14 3.44
N TYR A 114 -2.69 16.11 2.98
CA TYR A 114 -2.24 14.73 3.09
C TYR A 114 -0.96 14.49 2.29
N THR A 115 -0.87 15.05 1.07
CA THR A 115 0.30 14.98 0.20
C THR A 115 1.52 15.65 0.83
N GLU A 116 1.36 16.89 1.31
CA GLU A 116 2.44 17.65 1.98
C GLU A 116 2.97 16.89 3.21
N ASN A 117 2.07 16.36 4.03
CA ASN A 117 2.44 15.56 5.19
C ASN A 117 3.18 14.28 4.77
N SER A 118 2.70 13.57 3.76
CA SER A 118 3.34 12.36 3.26
C SER A 118 4.75 12.64 2.73
N ILE A 119 4.93 13.66 1.90
CA ILE A 119 6.24 14.04 1.37
C ILE A 119 7.20 14.44 2.51
N ARG A 120 6.73 15.23 3.48
CA ARG A 120 7.54 15.61 4.66
C ARG A 120 7.98 14.38 5.44
N ASP A 121 7.10 13.43 5.65
CA ASP A 121 7.40 12.23 6.42
C ASP A 121 8.39 11.32 5.69
N PHE A 122 8.23 11.14 4.37
CA PHE A 122 9.21 10.44 3.54
C PHE A 122 10.58 11.13 3.58
N THR A 123 10.62 12.47 3.55
CA THR A 123 11.84 13.25 3.62
C THR A 123 12.52 13.10 4.98
N ASN A 124 11.75 13.03 6.08
CA ASN A 124 12.29 12.79 7.42
C ASN A 124 12.89 11.39 7.59
N MET A 125 12.54 10.45 6.71
CA MET A 125 13.08 9.09 6.66
C MET A 125 14.19 8.93 5.61
N SER A 126 14.90 10.01 5.27
CA SER A 126 15.86 10.08 4.16
C SER A 126 17.00 9.05 4.20
N ASP A 127 17.33 8.51 5.37
CA ASP A 127 18.34 7.44 5.51
C ASP A 127 17.91 6.10 4.87
N THR A 128 16.61 5.87 4.73
CA THR A 128 16.05 4.62 4.22
C THR A 128 15.10 4.80 3.04
N ILE A 129 14.62 6.02 2.82
CA ILE A 129 13.67 6.36 1.77
C ILE A 129 14.20 7.54 0.95
N LYS A 130 14.15 7.40 -0.37
CA LYS A 130 14.48 8.48 -1.30
C LYS A 130 13.36 8.65 -2.31
N ILE A 131 12.65 9.78 -2.25
CA ILE A 131 11.67 10.16 -3.26
C ILE A 131 12.43 10.42 -4.57
N THR A 132 11.99 9.79 -5.65
CA THR A 132 12.54 9.96 -6.99
C THR A 132 11.66 10.85 -7.86
N ARG A 133 10.34 10.79 -7.68
CA ARG A 133 9.35 11.60 -8.38
C ARG A 133 8.05 11.65 -7.59
N HIS A 134 7.28 12.71 -7.73
CA HIS A 134 5.88 12.76 -7.32
C HIS A 134 5.08 13.68 -8.24
N ASP A 135 3.84 13.28 -8.52
CA ASP A 135 2.96 13.96 -9.49
C ASP A 135 1.49 13.83 -9.08
N ASN A 136 0.67 14.70 -9.64
CA ASN A 136 -0.78 14.52 -9.58
C ASN A 136 -1.20 13.31 -10.42
N ASP A 137 -2.21 12.59 -9.95
CA ASP A 137 -2.74 11.38 -10.59
C ASP A 137 -4.26 11.29 -10.38
N THR A 138 -4.84 10.17 -10.77
CA THR A 138 -6.23 9.81 -10.49
C THR A 138 -6.31 8.40 -9.92
N LEU A 139 -7.18 8.20 -8.93
CA LEU A 139 -7.49 6.89 -8.34
C LEU A 139 -9.01 6.73 -8.25
N ALA A 140 -9.55 5.69 -8.85
CA ALA A 140 -11.00 5.47 -8.92
C ALA A 140 -11.78 6.66 -9.51
N GLY A 141 -11.17 7.41 -10.45
CA GLY A 141 -11.76 8.62 -11.04
C GLY A 141 -11.74 9.86 -10.14
N LEU A 142 -11.08 9.78 -8.98
CA LEU A 142 -10.90 10.90 -8.04
C LEU A 142 -9.52 11.53 -8.22
N PRO A 143 -9.36 12.84 -7.90
CA PRO A 143 -8.04 13.43 -7.79
C PRO A 143 -7.17 12.62 -6.81
N ALA A 144 -5.95 12.33 -7.22
CA ALA A 144 -4.99 11.54 -6.45
C ALA A 144 -3.59 12.14 -6.56
N HIS A 145 -2.68 11.62 -5.77
CA HIS A 145 -1.26 11.94 -5.87
C HIS A 145 -0.46 10.65 -5.92
N GLN A 146 0.60 10.64 -6.74
CA GLN A 146 1.54 9.52 -6.87
C GLN A 146 2.90 9.93 -6.33
N ILE A 147 3.53 9.04 -5.55
CA ILE A 147 4.92 9.18 -5.09
C ILE A 147 5.69 7.94 -5.52
N LEU A 148 6.78 8.15 -6.27
CA LEU A 148 7.77 7.14 -6.60
C LEU A 148 8.97 7.31 -5.69
N TYR A 149 9.43 6.22 -5.08
CA TYR A 149 10.54 6.26 -4.14
C TYR A 149 11.29 4.94 -4.07
N THR A 150 12.54 5.01 -3.66
CA THR A 150 13.34 3.83 -3.30
C THR A 150 13.39 3.65 -1.79
N SER A 151 13.46 2.42 -1.33
CA SER A 151 13.54 2.07 0.09
C SER A 151 14.60 1.01 0.33
N THR A 152 15.49 1.25 1.30
CA THR A 152 16.59 0.35 1.71
C THR A 152 16.42 -0.15 3.14
N GLY A 153 15.21 -0.08 3.71
CA GLY A 153 14.94 -0.47 5.10
C GLY A 153 15.08 -1.97 5.40
N LEU A 154 15.16 -2.82 4.39
CA LEU A 154 15.41 -4.26 4.55
C LEU A 154 16.89 -4.55 4.25
N PRO A 155 17.61 -5.29 5.13
CA PRO A 155 19.02 -5.59 4.94
C PRO A 155 19.30 -6.30 3.60
N GLY A 156 20.16 -5.68 2.79
CA GLY A 156 20.58 -6.23 1.50
C GLY A 156 19.54 -6.13 0.38
N LEU A 157 18.44 -5.39 0.59
CA LEU A 157 17.42 -5.14 -0.41
C LEU A 157 17.25 -3.65 -0.67
N SER A 158 17.16 -3.30 -1.94
CA SER A 158 16.70 -1.99 -2.40
C SER A 158 15.42 -2.18 -3.19
N LEU A 159 14.35 -1.58 -2.73
CA LEU A 159 13.04 -1.69 -3.35
C LEU A 159 12.69 -0.38 -4.06
N GLU A 160 12.15 -0.52 -5.26
CA GLU A 160 11.42 0.55 -5.93
C GLU A 160 9.96 0.46 -5.56
N LYS A 161 9.36 1.60 -5.26
CA LYS A 161 7.98 1.68 -4.79
C LYS A 161 7.23 2.78 -5.51
N MET A 162 5.97 2.50 -5.78
CA MET A 162 4.99 3.48 -6.24
C MET A 162 3.83 3.49 -5.26
N GLN A 163 3.50 4.65 -4.74
CA GLN A 163 2.32 4.84 -3.90
C GLN A 163 1.38 5.83 -4.59
N VAL A 164 0.14 5.42 -4.80
CA VAL A 164 -0.94 6.27 -5.28
C VAL A 164 -1.98 6.39 -4.19
N PHE A 165 -2.44 7.60 -3.89
CA PHE A 165 -3.44 7.81 -2.85
C PHE A 165 -4.42 8.93 -3.21
N THR A 166 -5.63 8.79 -2.70
CA THR A 166 -6.70 9.81 -2.75
C THR A 166 -7.28 10.03 -1.37
N VAL A 167 -7.94 11.17 -1.16
CA VAL A 167 -8.65 11.51 0.08
C VAL A 167 -10.13 11.67 -0.22
N ILE A 168 -10.97 11.04 0.58
CA ILE A 168 -12.42 11.06 0.47
C ILE A 168 -12.99 11.71 1.73
N ASN A 169 -14.02 12.56 1.55
CA ASN A 169 -14.75 13.26 2.62
C ASN A 169 -13.83 14.01 3.59
N ASN A 170 -12.65 14.44 3.13
CA ASN A 170 -11.64 15.14 3.94
C ASN A 170 -11.28 14.45 5.25
N SER A 171 -11.42 13.15 5.33
CA SER A 171 -11.17 12.38 6.55
C SER A 171 -10.55 11.01 6.32
N THR A 172 -10.71 10.45 5.14
CA THR A 172 -10.29 9.07 4.83
C THR A 172 -9.39 9.04 3.61
N ALA A 173 -8.22 8.43 3.74
CA ALA A 173 -7.28 8.24 2.64
C ALA A 173 -7.25 6.78 2.19
N TYR A 174 -7.34 6.55 0.88
CA TYR A 174 -7.08 5.27 0.23
C TYR A 174 -5.69 5.29 -0.38
N LEU A 175 -4.89 4.31 -0.02
CA LEU A 175 -3.51 4.18 -0.47
C LEU A 175 -3.31 2.84 -1.17
N VAL A 176 -2.70 2.88 -2.33
CA VAL A 176 -2.27 1.70 -3.09
C VAL A 176 -0.76 1.78 -3.23
N THR A 177 -0.04 0.81 -2.67
CA THR A 177 1.42 0.79 -2.72
C THR A 177 1.90 -0.44 -3.45
N PHE A 178 2.56 -0.26 -4.59
CA PHE A 178 3.34 -1.29 -5.26
C PHE A 178 4.78 -1.27 -4.74
N SER A 179 5.34 -2.46 -4.51
CA SER A 179 6.72 -2.64 -4.06
C SER A 179 7.37 -3.78 -4.82
N ALA A 180 8.57 -3.55 -5.34
CA ALA A 180 9.36 -4.53 -6.07
C ALA A 180 10.86 -4.29 -5.91
N GLU A 181 11.69 -5.34 -6.12
CA GLU A 181 13.10 -5.13 -6.47
C GLU A 181 13.18 -4.43 -7.84
N ALA A 182 14.27 -3.69 -8.10
CA ALA A 182 14.43 -2.93 -9.35
C ALA A 182 14.17 -3.78 -10.61
N ALA A 183 14.70 -4.99 -10.66
CA ALA A 183 14.47 -5.91 -11.79
C ALA A 183 13.02 -6.39 -11.92
N GLY A 184 12.29 -6.46 -10.80
CA GLY A 184 10.88 -6.83 -10.75
C GLY A 184 9.95 -5.65 -11.06
N TYR A 185 10.37 -4.41 -10.77
CA TYR A 185 9.56 -3.22 -10.96
C TYR A 185 9.13 -3.03 -12.42
N ASP A 186 10.09 -2.92 -13.33
CA ASP A 186 9.82 -2.71 -14.77
C ASP A 186 9.02 -3.86 -15.40
N LYS A 187 9.20 -5.06 -14.89
CA LYS A 187 8.51 -6.24 -15.37
C LYS A 187 7.02 -6.26 -15.00
N ASN A 188 6.69 -5.77 -13.81
CA ASN A 188 5.34 -5.87 -13.27
C ASN A 188 4.52 -4.56 -13.38
N ILE A 189 5.16 -3.42 -13.62
CA ILE A 189 4.51 -2.11 -13.56
C ILE A 189 3.26 -1.99 -14.46
N LYS A 190 3.29 -2.58 -15.67
CA LYS A 190 2.15 -2.51 -16.59
C LYS A 190 0.91 -3.22 -16.06
N ASP A 191 1.09 -4.36 -15.38
CA ASP A 191 -0.04 -5.08 -14.79
C ASP A 191 -0.52 -4.40 -13.51
N VAL A 192 0.39 -3.78 -12.75
CA VAL A 192 0.06 -2.95 -11.59
C VAL A 192 -0.73 -1.71 -12.02
N GLU A 193 -0.34 -1.02 -13.09
CA GLU A 193 -1.10 0.11 -13.63
C GLU A 193 -2.51 -0.30 -14.07
N LYS A 194 -2.67 -1.45 -14.75
CA LYS A 194 -4.01 -1.99 -15.08
C LYS A 194 -4.82 -2.27 -13.81
N MET A 195 -4.19 -2.84 -12.79
CA MET A 195 -4.82 -3.11 -11.50
C MET A 195 -5.29 -1.81 -10.84
N ILE A 196 -4.43 -0.80 -10.72
CA ILE A 196 -4.75 0.51 -10.14
C ILE A 196 -5.88 1.19 -10.93
N ASN A 197 -5.81 1.19 -12.27
CA ASN A 197 -6.83 1.78 -13.13
C ASN A 197 -8.19 1.05 -13.06
N SER A 198 -8.22 -0.18 -12.57
CA SER A 198 -9.46 -0.94 -12.38
C SER A 198 -10.14 -0.68 -11.03
N ILE A 199 -9.45 0.01 -10.11
CA ILE A 199 -9.98 0.30 -8.78
C ILE A 199 -11.24 1.15 -8.88
N LYS A 200 -12.26 0.72 -8.13
CA LYS A 200 -13.48 1.49 -7.88
C LYS A 200 -13.66 1.64 -6.38
N ILE A 201 -14.10 2.80 -5.98
CA ILE A 201 -14.41 3.12 -4.58
C ILE A 201 -15.86 3.59 -4.54
N ASP A 202 -16.69 2.85 -3.82
CA ASP A 202 -18.08 3.20 -3.55
C ASP A 202 -18.11 4.20 -2.38
N LYS A 203 -18.49 5.43 -2.68
CA LYS A 203 -18.54 6.51 -1.68
C LYS A 203 -19.66 6.33 -0.68
N ASP A 204 -20.76 5.72 -1.10
CA ASP A 204 -21.93 5.52 -0.25
C ASP A 204 -21.66 4.45 0.84
N ALA A 205 -20.82 3.45 0.53
CA ALA A 205 -20.35 2.49 1.53
C ALA A 205 -19.51 3.15 2.63
N MET A 206 -18.86 4.28 2.32
CA MET A 206 -17.99 4.99 3.26
C MET A 206 -18.74 5.85 4.26
N GLU A 207 -19.92 6.39 3.91
CA GLU A 207 -20.76 7.14 4.84
C GLU A 207 -21.24 6.25 5.97
N ASN A 208 -21.53 4.99 5.68
CA ASN A 208 -21.94 4.00 6.69
C ASN A 208 -20.81 3.61 7.68
N LEU A 209 -19.53 3.77 7.29
CA LEU A 209 -18.40 3.52 8.21
C LEU A 209 -18.21 4.64 9.22
N GLN A 210 -18.62 5.87 8.91
CA GLN A 210 -18.54 7.01 9.82
C GLN A 210 -19.61 6.94 10.91
N ASP A 211 -20.82 6.57 10.55
CA ASP A 211 -21.96 6.50 11.48
C ASP A 211 -21.78 5.41 12.55
N ASN A 212 -21.08 4.31 12.24
CA ASN A 212 -20.84 3.21 13.17
C ASN A 212 -19.71 3.47 14.19
N GLN A 213 -19.01 4.62 14.12
CA GLN A 213 -17.93 4.98 15.05
C GLN A 213 -18.35 6.03 16.10
N GLU A 214 -19.54 6.60 15.98
CA GLU A 214 -20.07 7.59 16.93
C GLU A 214 -20.95 6.99 18.04
N ASP A 215 -21.21 5.67 18.02
CA ASP A 215 -21.92 4.92 19.07
C ASP A 215 -20.93 4.18 19.97
#